data_6ab75a7b344d152320c093b21fecf6c2
#
_entry.id   6ab75a7b344d152320c093b21fecf6c2
#
_cell.length_a   1.000
_cell.length_b   1.000
_cell.length_c   1.000
_cell.angle_alpha   90.00
_cell.angle_beta   90.00
_cell.angle_gamma   90.00
#
_symmetry.space_group_name_H-M   'P 1'
#
loop_
_entity.id
_entity.type
_entity.pdbx_description
1 polymer ?
#
loop_
_entity_poly.entity_id
_entity_poly.type
_entity_poly.pdbx_seq_one_letter_code
_entity_poly.pdbx_strand_id
1 'polypeptide(L)'
;MILHGIFPTPVARFNLDREFTERELEFVLKQSQHNNEGNTTSDDNYVFNNIELKSLSDFCEASVATYLKEIHAPSKDVNLRITQSWLNYTKPGQWHHKHAHPNSFVSGVLYIKANKESDKIYFYKDGYKQISLPTENWNLYNSESWWFEAVAKELILFPSSLTHMVQTVQGEDTRISLSFNTFPVGYVGDEKSLTGLHLRD
;
A
#
# COMPACT_ATOMS: atom_id res chain seq x y z
N MET A 1 22.86 -25.65 7.64
CA MET A 1 22.30 -24.53 8.44
C MET A 1 20.84 -24.38 8.08
N ILE A 2 19.94 -24.25 9.07
CA ILE A 2 18.51 -23.95 8.87
C ILE A 2 18.31 -22.48 9.29
N LEU A 3 17.75 -21.65 8.40
CA LEU A 3 17.42 -20.26 8.69
C LEU A 3 15.91 -20.12 8.93
N HIS A 4 15.55 -19.40 9.98
CA HIS A 4 14.17 -19.04 10.29
C HIS A 4 13.99 -17.55 10.21
N GLY A 5 12.99 -17.08 9.45
CA GLY A 5 12.54 -15.69 9.48
C GLY A 5 11.65 -15.49 10.70
N ILE A 6 12.19 -14.81 11.73
CA ILE A 6 11.44 -14.52 12.95
C ILE A 6 10.84 -13.13 12.81
N PHE A 7 9.50 -13.01 12.99
CA PHE A 7 8.76 -11.75 12.86
C PHE A 7 8.89 -11.08 11.49
N PRO A 8 8.57 -11.79 10.40
CA PRO A 8 8.59 -11.20 9.07
C PRO A 8 7.58 -10.06 8.96
N THR A 9 7.93 -9.02 8.23
CA THR A 9 6.99 -7.95 7.87
C THR A 9 6.07 -8.46 6.75
N PRO A 10 4.75 -8.56 6.96
CA PRO A 10 3.85 -9.09 5.95
C PRO A 10 3.56 -8.06 4.87
N VAL A 11 3.87 -8.39 3.61
CA VAL A 11 3.44 -7.67 2.42
C VAL A 11 2.65 -8.63 1.55
N ALA A 12 1.39 -8.35 1.29
CA ALA A 12 0.50 -9.22 0.51
C ALA A 12 0.20 -8.61 -0.86
N ARG A 13 0.02 -9.49 -1.85
CA ARG A 13 -0.30 -9.11 -3.23
C ARG A 13 -1.59 -9.81 -3.65
N PHE A 14 -2.50 -9.05 -4.26
CA PHE A 14 -3.79 -9.51 -4.76
C PHE A 14 -3.96 -9.08 -6.22
N ASN A 15 -4.48 -9.95 -7.05
CA ASN A 15 -4.74 -9.64 -8.46
C ASN A 15 -6.21 -9.32 -8.66
N LEU A 16 -6.50 -8.27 -9.40
CA LEU A 16 -7.84 -8.00 -9.91
C LEU A 16 -8.07 -8.88 -11.15
N ASP A 17 -8.96 -9.87 -11.03
CA ASP A 17 -9.20 -10.90 -12.06
C ASP A 17 -10.08 -10.41 -13.23
N ARG A 18 -10.02 -9.10 -13.54
CA ARG A 18 -10.69 -8.49 -14.68
C ARG A 18 -9.91 -7.31 -15.23
N GLU A 19 -10.28 -6.86 -16.41
CA GLU A 19 -9.81 -5.58 -16.94
C GLU A 19 -10.52 -4.42 -16.26
N PHE A 20 -9.84 -3.25 -16.24
CA PHE A 20 -10.49 -2.00 -15.85
C PHE A 20 -11.55 -1.64 -16.89
N THR A 21 -12.71 -1.16 -16.43
CA THR A 21 -13.74 -0.67 -17.30
C THR A 21 -13.37 0.70 -17.89
N GLU A 22 -13.98 1.04 -19.03
CA GLU A 22 -13.78 2.37 -19.63
C GLU A 22 -14.14 3.51 -18.66
N ARG A 23 -15.20 3.34 -17.86
CA ARG A 23 -15.64 4.34 -16.86
C ARG A 23 -14.64 4.50 -15.73
N GLU A 24 -14.04 3.42 -15.24
CA GLU A 24 -12.99 3.47 -14.22
C GLU A 24 -11.75 4.23 -14.76
N LEU A 25 -11.31 3.89 -15.97
CA LEU A 25 -10.17 4.55 -16.61
C LEU A 25 -10.46 6.03 -16.92
N GLU A 26 -11.65 6.33 -17.43
CA GLU A 26 -12.06 7.71 -17.71
C GLU A 26 -12.10 8.55 -16.41
N PHE A 27 -12.67 8.01 -15.34
CA PHE A 27 -12.68 8.67 -14.03
C PHE A 27 -11.25 8.96 -13.56
N VAL A 28 -10.37 7.96 -13.58
CA VAL A 28 -8.96 8.10 -13.16
C VAL A 28 -8.23 9.16 -13.98
N LEU A 29 -8.43 9.21 -15.29
CA LEU A 29 -7.71 10.12 -16.17
C LEU A 29 -8.22 11.58 -16.12
N LYS A 30 -9.47 11.80 -15.67
CA LYS A 30 -10.11 13.12 -15.61
C LYS A 30 -9.94 13.85 -14.27
N GLN A 31 -9.29 13.23 -13.27
CA GLN A 31 -9.13 13.84 -11.96
C GLN A 31 -8.28 15.14 -12.05
N SER A 32 -8.74 16.16 -11.35
CA SER A 32 -7.88 17.30 -11.03
C SER A 32 -6.75 16.87 -10.09
N GLN A 33 -5.59 17.50 -10.23
CA GLN A 33 -4.37 17.08 -9.57
C GLN A 33 -3.63 18.27 -8.98
N HIS A 34 -2.99 18.07 -7.84
CA HIS A 34 -2.05 19.01 -7.26
C HIS A 34 -0.66 18.42 -7.08
N ASN A 35 0.33 19.27 -6.90
CA ASN A 35 1.71 18.85 -6.69
C ASN A 35 1.86 18.18 -5.32
N ASN A 36 2.51 17.04 -5.32
CA ASN A 36 3.03 16.36 -4.16
C ASN A 36 4.57 16.32 -4.23
N GLU A 37 5.24 15.80 -3.22
CA GLU A 37 6.70 15.67 -3.23
C GLU A 37 7.15 14.62 -4.25
N GLY A 38 7.61 15.11 -5.40
CA GLY A 38 8.17 14.32 -6.49
C GLY A 38 7.18 13.88 -7.56
N ASN A 39 5.86 13.96 -7.34
CA ASN A 39 4.82 13.60 -8.29
C ASN A 39 3.57 14.50 -8.16
N THR A 40 2.42 14.07 -8.73
CA THR A 40 1.12 14.71 -8.47
C THR A 40 0.13 13.71 -7.88
N THR A 41 -0.82 14.22 -7.10
CA THR A 41 -1.94 13.43 -6.54
C THR A 41 -3.28 14.03 -6.93
N SER A 42 -4.36 13.24 -6.89
CA SER A 42 -5.72 13.75 -7.08
C SER A 42 -6.08 14.77 -6.00
N ASP A 43 -6.88 15.79 -6.36
CA ASP A 43 -7.46 16.72 -5.39
C ASP A 43 -8.49 16.03 -4.50
N ASP A 44 -9.19 15.03 -5.02
CA ASP A 44 -10.09 14.17 -4.25
C ASP A 44 -9.27 13.12 -3.48
N ASN A 45 -9.36 13.18 -2.14
CA ASN A 45 -8.74 12.23 -1.21
C ASN A 45 -9.70 11.13 -0.72
N TYR A 46 -10.84 10.98 -1.38
CA TYR A 46 -11.87 9.98 -1.09
C TYR A 46 -12.42 9.36 -2.37
N VAL A 47 -11.54 9.08 -3.34
CA VAL A 47 -11.93 8.62 -4.68
C VAL A 47 -12.80 7.36 -4.67
N PHE A 48 -12.69 6.50 -3.66
CA PHE A 48 -13.56 5.33 -3.50
C PHE A 48 -15.02 5.65 -3.16
N ASN A 49 -15.34 6.90 -2.77
CA ASN A 49 -16.73 7.32 -2.60
C ASN A 49 -17.45 7.51 -3.93
N ASN A 50 -16.74 7.50 -5.06
CA ASN A 50 -17.33 7.65 -6.38
C ASN A 50 -17.86 6.33 -6.90
N ILE A 51 -19.06 6.37 -7.47
CA ILE A 51 -19.78 5.19 -7.97
C ILE A 51 -19.00 4.47 -9.07
N GLU A 52 -18.23 5.21 -9.88
CA GLU A 52 -17.41 4.69 -10.96
C GLU A 52 -16.33 3.71 -10.44
N LEU A 53 -15.85 3.92 -9.19
CA LEU A 53 -14.83 3.08 -8.57
C LEU A 53 -15.38 2.05 -7.58
N LYS A 54 -16.71 1.92 -7.46
CA LYS A 54 -17.35 1.02 -6.48
C LYS A 54 -16.81 -0.42 -6.54
N SER A 55 -16.68 -0.98 -7.75
CA SER A 55 -16.15 -2.34 -7.92
C SER A 55 -14.68 -2.48 -7.52
N LEU A 56 -13.86 -1.45 -7.70
CA LEU A 56 -12.48 -1.43 -7.23
C LEU A 56 -12.41 -1.26 -5.70
N SER A 57 -13.28 -0.43 -5.12
CA SER A 57 -13.43 -0.31 -3.67
C SER A 57 -13.80 -1.65 -3.05
N ASP A 58 -14.79 -2.35 -3.59
CA ASP A 58 -15.23 -3.68 -3.10
C ASP A 58 -14.09 -4.71 -3.15
N PHE A 59 -13.32 -4.72 -4.24
CA PHE A 59 -12.14 -5.58 -4.36
C PHE A 59 -11.08 -5.24 -3.29
N CYS A 60 -10.79 -3.97 -3.07
CA CYS A 60 -9.82 -3.54 -2.07
C CYS A 60 -10.29 -3.86 -0.65
N GLU A 61 -11.57 -3.62 -0.32
CA GLU A 61 -12.16 -3.95 0.97
C GLU A 61 -12.10 -5.46 1.26
N ALA A 62 -12.45 -6.30 0.28
CA ALA A 62 -12.37 -7.76 0.40
C ALA A 62 -10.91 -8.24 0.60
N SER A 63 -9.97 -7.61 -0.09
CA SER A 63 -8.54 -7.91 0.06
C SER A 63 -8.03 -7.50 1.44
N VAL A 64 -8.44 -6.34 1.97
CA VAL A 64 -8.11 -5.87 3.32
C VAL A 64 -8.69 -6.81 4.37
N ALA A 65 -9.93 -7.26 4.22
CA ALA A 65 -10.57 -8.21 5.13
C ALA A 65 -9.81 -9.55 5.13
N THR A 66 -9.38 -10.03 3.96
CA THR A 66 -8.56 -11.23 3.84
C THR A 66 -7.21 -11.05 4.53
N TYR A 67 -6.52 -9.93 4.30
CA TYR A 67 -5.25 -9.61 4.95
C TYR A 67 -5.39 -9.59 6.48
N LEU A 68 -6.41 -8.91 7.00
CA LEU A 68 -6.69 -8.87 8.44
C LEU A 68 -6.88 -10.28 9.01
N LYS A 69 -7.69 -11.08 8.36
CA LYS A 69 -8.00 -12.45 8.80
C LYS A 69 -6.77 -13.35 8.79
N GLU A 70 -6.02 -13.38 7.70
CA GLU A 70 -4.91 -14.32 7.52
C GLU A 70 -3.63 -13.90 8.28
N ILE A 71 -3.40 -12.60 8.45
CA ILE A 71 -2.17 -12.09 9.09
C ILE A 71 -2.38 -11.82 10.59
N HIS A 72 -3.49 -11.16 10.95
CA HIS A 72 -3.74 -10.74 12.33
C HIS A 72 -4.67 -11.66 13.08
N ALA A 73 -5.51 -12.45 12.39
CA ALA A 73 -6.41 -13.43 12.95
C ALA A 73 -7.15 -12.95 14.21
N PRO A 74 -7.86 -11.82 14.17
CA PRO A 74 -8.44 -11.21 15.36
C PRO A 74 -9.45 -12.16 16.01
N SER A 75 -9.40 -12.27 17.34
CA SER A 75 -10.31 -13.12 18.13
C SER A 75 -11.62 -12.42 18.50
N LYS A 76 -11.76 -11.14 18.19
CA LYS A 76 -12.92 -10.30 18.47
C LYS A 76 -13.47 -9.70 17.18
N ASP A 77 -14.66 -9.13 17.27
CA ASP A 77 -15.28 -8.41 16.15
C ASP A 77 -14.53 -7.09 15.95
N VAL A 78 -13.53 -7.15 15.08
CA VAL A 78 -12.75 -6.02 14.60
C VAL A 78 -12.58 -6.14 13.10
N ASN A 79 -12.76 -5.01 12.41
CA ASN A 79 -12.60 -4.89 10.97
C ASN A 79 -11.66 -3.72 10.66
N LEU A 80 -11.23 -3.62 9.43
CA LEU A 80 -10.51 -2.46 8.90
C LEU A 80 -11.40 -1.76 7.88
N ARG A 81 -11.77 -0.52 8.12
CA ARG A 81 -12.43 0.33 7.12
C ARG A 81 -11.40 1.12 6.33
N ILE A 82 -11.63 1.33 5.05
CA ILE A 82 -10.85 2.28 4.25
C ILE A 82 -11.22 3.69 4.70
N THR A 83 -10.21 4.53 4.96
CA THR A 83 -10.40 5.93 5.39
C THR A 83 -10.26 6.89 4.22
N GLN A 84 -9.04 7.19 3.81
CA GLN A 84 -8.76 8.01 2.64
C GLN A 84 -8.31 7.14 1.47
N SER A 85 -8.62 7.60 0.27
CA SER A 85 -8.20 6.96 -0.98
C SER A 85 -7.93 8.03 -2.03
N TRP A 86 -6.79 7.95 -2.71
CA TRP A 86 -6.33 8.95 -3.68
C TRP A 86 -5.58 8.32 -4.84
N LEU A 87 -5.47 9.07 -5.92
CA LEU A 87 -4.69 8.67 -7.09
C LEU A 87 -3.34 9.36 -7.10
N ASN A 88 -2.30 8.61 -7.47
CA ASN A 88 -0.96 9.14 -7.69
C ASN A 88 -0.63 9.03 -9.17
N TYR A 89 -0.09 10.13 -9.73
CA TYR A 89 0.39 10.21 -11.10
C TYR A 89 1.87 10.55 -11.08
N THR A 90 2.70 9.60 -11.49
CA THR A 90 4.15 9.76 -11.49
C THR A 90 4.63 9.69 -12.94
N LYS A 91 4.96 10.85 -13.49
CA LYS A 91 5.43 11.01 -14.87
C LYS A 91 6.89 10.55 -15.00
N PRO A 92 7.38 10.31 -16.21
CA PRO A 92 8.81 10.10 -16.46
C PRO A 92 9.67 11.17 -15.77
N GLY A 93 10.73 10.74 -15.09
CA GLY A 93 11.60 11.62 -14.31
C GLY A 93 11.10 12.03 -12.93
N GLN A 94 9.85 11.69 -12.57
CA GLN A 94 9.27 11.92 -11.25
C GLN A 94 9.44 10.69 -10.34
N TRP A 95 9.33 10.92 -9.03
CA TRP A 95 9.43 9.89 -7.97
C TRP A 95 8.34 10.10 -6.92
N HIS A 96 8.24 9.23 -5.94
CA HIS A 96 7.44 9.44 -4.74
C HIS A 96 8.36 9.30 -3.52
N HIS A 97 8.35 10.28 -2.63
CA HIS A 97 9.26 10.40 -1.50
C HIS A 97 9.19 9.21 -0.52
N LYS A 98 10.24 9.05 0.28
CA LYS A 98 10.31 8.03 1.32
C LYS A 98 9.44 8.44 2.52
N HIS A 99 8.42 7.64 2.86
CA HIS A 99 7.46 7.94 3.92
C HIS A 99 6.81 6.68 4.49
N ALA A 100 6.08 6.84 5.58
CA ALA A 100 5.13 5.91 6.16
C ALA A 100 3.80 6.64 6.41
N HIS A 101 2.72 5.92 6.68
CA HIS A 101 1.39 6.51 6.85
C HIS A 101 0.98 6.55 8.32
N PRO A 102 0.98 7.72 8.98
CA PRO A 102 0.44 7.87 10.32
C PRO A 102 -1.09 7.69 10.32
N ASN A 103 -1.65 7.34 11.48
CA ASN A 103 -3.08 7.13 11.67
C ASN A 103 -3.71 6.11 10.70
N SER A 104 -2.93 5.12 10.32
CA SER A 104 -3.35 4.01 9.46
C SER A 104 -2.76 2.70 9.96
N PHE A 105 -3.50 1.60 9.80
CA PHE A 105 -3.07 0.28 10.24
C PHE A 105 -2.49 -0.53 9.08
N VAL A 106 -3.21 -0.60 7.96
CA VAL A 106 -2.77 -1.21 6.70
C VAL A 106 -2.97 -0.20 5.59
N SER A 107 -1.98 -0.05 4.74
CA SER A 107 -2.05 0.76 3.51
C SER A 107 -2.07 -0.14 2.29
N GLY A 108 -2.77 0.31 1.25
CA GLY A 108 -2.90 -0.38 -0.02
C GLY A 108 -2.52 0.50 -1.20
N VAL A 109 -1.95 -0.14 -2.22
CA VAL A 109 -1.63 0.48 -3.51
C VAL A 109 -2.09 -0.45 -4.63
N LEU A 110 -3.15 -0.05 -5.36
CA LEU A 110 -3.62 -0.72 -6.57
C LEU A 110 -3.03 -0.02 -7.79
N TYR A 111 -2.29 -0.74 -8.62
CA TYR A 111 -1.71 -0.18 -9.83
C TYR A 111 -2.71 -0.17 -10.97
N ILE A 112 -3.03 1.04 -11.48
CA ILE A 112 -3.92 1.24 -12.64
C ILE A 112 -3.10 1.17 -13.94
N LYS A 113 -1.96 1.88 -13.98
CA LYS A 113 -1.01 1.83 -15.09
C LYS A 113 0.41 1.76 -14.53
N ALA A 114 1.17 0.76 -14.93
CA ALA A 114 2.55 0.57 -14.52
C ALA A 114 3.31 -0.25 -15.57
N ASN A 115 4.61 -0.03 -15.66
CA ASN A 115 5.51 -0.85 -16.45
C ASN A 115 6.28 -1.79 -15.50
N LYS A 116 5.92 -3.07 -15.48
CA LYS A 116 6.51 -4.07 -14.58
C LYS A 116 8.03 -4.23 -14.74
N GLU A 117 8.60 -3.89 -15.90
CA GLU A 117 10.04 -4.03 -16.15
C GLU A 117 10.84 -2.91 -15.46
N SER A 118 10.25 -1.73 -15.29
CA SER A 118 10.94 -0.55 -14.76
C SER A 118 10.39 -0.03 -13.45
N ASP A 119 9.07 -0.14 -13.22
CA ASP A 119 8.42 0.44 -12.06
C ASP A 119 8.48 -0.49 -10.85
N LYS A 120 8.91 0.05 -9.71
CA LYS A 120 9.04 -0.69 -8.45
C LYS A 120 8.59 0.15 -7.27
N ILE A 121 8.03 -0.55 -6.27
CA ILE A 121 7.86 0.00 -4.92
C ILE A 121 8.94 -0.57 -4.01
N TYR A 122 9.64 0.28 -3.29
CA TYR A 122 10.70 -0.07 -2.37
C TYR A 122 10.22 0.07 -0.93
N PHE A 123 10.48 -0.94 -0.14
CA PHE A 123 10.25 -0.97 1.30
C PHE A 123 11.58 -0.94 2.03
N TYR A 124 11.64 -0.24 3.15
CA TYR A 124 12.85 -0.04 3.92
C TYR A 124 12.72 -0.66 5.30
N LYS A 125 13.78 -1.31 5.72
CA LYS A 125 13.90 -1.78 7.10
C LYS A 125 14.15 -0.58 8.00
N ASP A 126 13.35 -0.46 9.06
CA ASP A 126 13.59 0.51 10.11
C ASP A 126 14.60 -0.02 11.11
N GLY A 127 15.40 0.89 11.68
CA GLY A 127 16.37 0.57 12.69
C GLY A 127 17.76 1.15 12.40
N TYR A 128 18.54 1.33 13.46
CA TYR A 128 19.91 1.80 13.38
C TYR A 128 20.88 0.63 13.21
N LYS A 129 21.75 0.71 12.20
CA LYS A 129 22.77 -0.28 11.93
C LYS A 129 24.08 0.18 12.56
N GLN A 130 24.48 -0.46 13.65
CA GLN A 130 25.71 -0.09 14.36
C GLN A 130 26.97 -0.49 13.60
N ILE A 131 26.93 -1.64 12.91
CA ILE A 131 28.06 -2.17 12.15
C ILE A 131 27.59 -2.48 10.73
N SER A 132 28.27 -1.92 9.73
CA SER A 132 28.03 -2.20 8.32
C SER A 132 29.11 -3.13 7.78
N LEU A 133 28.68 -4.26 7.21
CA LEU A 133 29.57 -5.22 6.57
C LEU A 133 29.49 -5.06 5.04
N PRO A 134 30.61 -5.12 4.31
CA PRO A 134 30.59 -5.26 2.86
C PRO A 134 29.77 -6.52 2.47
N THR A 135 28.83 -6.37 1.55
CA THR A 135 27.90 -7.45 1.16
C THR A 135 27.98 -7.68 -0.34
N GLU A 136 28.36 -8.88 -0.75
CA GLU A 136 28.39 -9.26 -2.18
C GLU A 136 27.02 -9.68 -2.69
N ASN A 137 26.26 -10.42 -1.87
CA ASN A 137 24.98 -11.01 -2.26
C ASN A 137 23.87 -10.57 -1.30
N TRP A 138 22.96 -9.75 -1.80
CA TRP A 138 21.82 -9.24 -1.04
C TRP A 138 20.69 -10.27 -0.98
N ASN A 139 20.07 -10.40 0.20
CA ASN A 139 18.92 -11.25 0.45
C ASN A 139 18.03 -10.64 1.54
N LEU A 140 16.89 -11.27 1.86
CA LEU A 140 15.92 -10.78 2.84
C LEU A 140 16.48 -10.58 4.26
N TYR A 141 17.59 -11.21 4.62
CA TYR A 141 18.16 -11.12 5.97
C TYR A 141 19.18 -9.99 6.11
N ASN A 142 19.92 -9.69 5.05
CA ASN A 142 21.00 -8.71 5.07
C ASN A 142 20.69 -7.39 4.37
N SER A 143 19.57 -7.31 3.61
CA SER A 143 19.16 -6.12 2.90
C SER A 143 18.57 -5.07 3.85
N GLU A 144 18.80 -3.80 3.56
CA GLU A 144 18.17 -2.65 4.23
C GLU A 144 16.89 -2.21 3.53
N SER A 145 16.73 -2.61 2.28
CA SER A 145 15.51 -2.39 1.51
C SER A 145 15.18 -3.61 0.67
N TRP A 146 13.91 -3.76 0.35
CA TRP A 146 13.41 -4.74 -0.60
C TRP A 146 12.39 -4.11 -1.52
N TRP A 147 12.15 -4.70 -2.68
CA TRP A 147 11.25 -4.13 -3.65
C TRP A 147 10.35 -5.18 -4.29
N PHE A 148 9.22 -4.70 -4.79
CA PHE A 148 8.33 -5.46 -5.66
C PHE A 148 8.08 -4.68 -6.95
N GLU A 149 7.90 -5.42 -8.04
CA GLU A 149 7.47 -4.84 -9.31
C GLU A 149 6.09 -4.23 -9.16
N ALA A 150 5.87 -3.08 -9.81
CA ALA A 150 4.56 -2.50 -9.95
C ALA A 150 3.87 -3.11 -11.18
N VAL A 151 2.84 -3.90 -10.96
CA VAL A 151 2.11 -4.61 -12.02
C VAL A 151 0.69 -4.07 -12.10
N ALA A 152 0.25 -3.64 -13.29
CA ALA A 152 -1.13 -3.18 -13.48
C ALA A 152 -2.13 -4.26 -13.04
N LYS A 153 -3.22 -3.86 -12.40
CA LYS A 153 -4.26 -4.71 -11.78
C LYS A 153 -3.81 -5.45 -10.51
N GLU A 154 -2.62 -5.19 -10.00
CA GLU A 154 -2.17 -5.76 -8.73
C GLU A 154 -2.33 -4.75 -7.60
N LEU A 155 -2.90 -5.22 -6.50
CA LEU A 155 -2.98 -4.53 -5.22
C LEU A 155 -1.89 -5.06 -4.30
N ILE A 156 -1.10 -4.16 -3.72
CA ILE A 156 -0.13 -4.48 -2.66
C ILE A 156 -0.66 -3.92 -1.35
N LEU A 157 -0.78 -4.79 -0.32
CA LEU A 157 -1.12 -4.41 1.06
C LEU A 157 0.08 -4.59 1.97
N PHE A 158 0.30 -3.64 2.86
CA PHE A 158 1.42 -3.64 3.81
C PHE A 158 1.08 -2.87 5.10
N PRO A 159 1.77 -3.14 6.23
CA PRO A 159 1.63 -2.34 7.43
C PRO A 159 1.91 -0.87 7.15
N SER A 160 1.03 0.03 7.57
CA SER A 160 1.15 1.46 7.27
C SER A 160 2.39 2.12 7.86
N SER A 161 2.95 1.53 8.91
CA SER A 161 4.23 1.92 9.52
C SER A 161 5.45 1.55 8.68
N LEU A 162 5.30 0.65 7.69
CA LEU A 162 6.41 0.24 6.84
C LEU A 162 6.81 1.36 5.89
N THR A 163 8.01 1.89 6.12
CA THR A 163 8.58 2.95 5.29
C THR A 163 8.76 2.49 3.86
N HIS A 164 8.28 3.27 2.91
CA HIS A 164 8.35 2.94 1.48
C HIS A 164 8.58 4.16 0.61
N MET A 165 8.98 3.92 -0.61
CA MET A 165 9.14 4.96 -1.64
C MET A 165 8.99 4.36 -3.04
N VAL A 166 8.90 5.24 -4.03
CA VAL A 166 9.03 4.89 -5.43
C VAL A 166 10.16 5.69 -6.05
N GLN A 167 11.09 4.98 -6.64
CA GLN A 167 12.20 5.59 -7.37
C GLN A 167 11.71 6.32 -8.63
N THR A 168 12.59 7.14 -9.18
CA THR A 168 12.33 7.89 -10.42
C THR A 168 11.86 6.95 -11.53
N VAL A 169 10.70 7.26 -12.12
CA VAL A 169 10.15 6.54 -13.26
C VAL A 169 11.08 6.72 -14.46
N GLN A 170 11.57 5.61 -15.00
CA GLN A 170 12.55 5.58 -16.11
C GLN A 170 11.89 5.40 -17.48
N GLY A 171 10.65 4.92 -17.52
CA GLY A 171 9.90 4.71 -18.76
C GLY A 171 9.37 6.00 -19.38
N GLU A 172 8.66 5.89 -20.50
CA GLU A 172 8.03 7.02 -21.21
C GLU A 172 6.60 7.30 -20.72
N ASP A 173 6.01 6.32 -20.02
CA ASP A 173 4.62 6.36 -19.59
C ASP A 173 4.47 6.88 -18.15
N THR A 174 3.37 7.61 -17.92
CA THR A 174 2.95 7.97 -16.57
C THR A 174 2.48 6.72 -15.83
N ARG A 175 3.10 6.40 -14.67
CA ARG A 175 2.59 5.42 -13.74
C ARG A 175 1.42 6.01 -12.96
N ILE A 176 0.33 5.25 -12.86
CA ILE A 176 -0.87 5.64 -12.12
C ILE A 176 -1.19 4.56 -11.09
N SER A 177 -1.31 4.95 -9.84
CA SER A 177 -1.74 4.08 -8.75
C SER A 177 -2.84 4.70 -7.93
N LEU A 178 -3.75 3.86 -7.42
CA LEU A 178 -4.77 4.21 -6.45
C LEU A 178 -4.29 3.72 -5.09
N SER A 179 -4.09 4.64 -4.16
CA SER A 179 -3.62 4.36 -2.81
C SER A 179 -4.74 4.60 -1.81
N PHE A 180 -4.70 3.88 -0.70
CA PHE A 180 -5.64 4.06 0.40
C PHE A 180 -5.03 3.69 1.75
N ASN A 181 -5.64 4.23 2.79
CA ASN A 181 -5.34 3.94 4.19
C ASN A 181 -6.52 3.24 4.86
N THR A 182 -6.24 2.50 5.93
CA THR A 182 -7.28 1.83 6.72
C THR A 182 -7.15 2.16 8.19
N PHE A 183 -8.28 2.08 8.91
CA PHE A 183 -8.30 2.21 10.36
C PHE A 183 -9.20 1.13 10.98
N PRO A 184 -8.83 0.57 12.16
CA PRO A 184 -9.65 -0.42 12.82
C PRO A 184 -10.98 0.14 13.31
N VAL A 185 -12.03 -0.67 13.19
CA VAL A 185 -13.36 -0.46 13.77
C VAL A 185 -13.78 -1.72 14.52
N GLY A 186 -14.63 -1.56 15.55
CA GLY A 186 -14.99 -2.63 16.46
C GLY A 186 -14.19 -2.60 17.75
N TYR A 187 -13.95 -3.74 18.36
CA TYR A 187 -13.31 -3.84 19.65
C TYR A 187 -11.82 -4.20 19.52
N VAL A 188 -10.93 -3.31 19.94
CA VAL A 188 -9.47 -3.51 19.98
C VAL A 188 -8.95 -3.54 21.41
N GLY A 189 -7.80 -4.16 21.63
CA GLY A 189 -7.19 -4.30 22.95
C GLY A 189 -7.87 -5.34 23.83
N ASP A 190 -7.71 -5.22 25.15
CA ASP A 190 -8.19 -6.17 26.14
C ASP A 190 -8.57 -5.49 27.48
N GLU A 191 -9.74 -5.84 28.03
CA GLU A 191 -10.25 -5.29 29.27
C GLU A 191 -9.33 -5.58 30.47
N LYS A 192 -8.80 -6.80 30.57
CA LYS A 192 -7.96 -7.21 31.69
C LYS A 192 -6.61 -6.51 31.69
N SER A 193 -6.14 -6.16 30.49
CA SER A 193 -4.89 -5.42 30.29
C SER A 193 -5.11 -3.90 30.32
N LEU A 194 -6.32 -3.43 30.57
CA LEU A 194 -6.72 -2.02 30.60
C LEU A 194 -6.43 -1.29 29.26
N THR A 195 -6.49 -2.01 28.17
CA THR A 195 -6.24 -1.50 26.79
C THR A 195 -7.47 -1.59 25.91
N GLY A 196 -8.62 -2.02 26.46
CA GLY A 196 -9.87 -2.18 25.72
C GLY A 196 -10.35 -0.85 25.14
N LEU A 197 -10.68 -0.83 23.85
CA LEU A 197 -11.14 0.34 23.13
C LEU A 197 -12.21 -0.07 22.11
N HIS A 198 -13.38 0.55 22.18
CA HIS A 198 -14.47 0.32 21.22
C HIS A 198 -14.50 1.46 20.20
N LEU A 199 -14.01 1.15 18.99
CA LEU A 199 -13.97 2.09 17.88
C LEU A 199 -15.25 1.96 17.03
N ARG A 200 -15.94 3.08 16.87
CA ARG A 200 -17.17 3.18 16.05
C ARG A 200 -16.83 3.69 14.65
N ASP A 201 -17.69 3.36 13.68
CA ASP A 201 -17.65 3.92 12.33
C ASP A 201 -17.87 5.43 12.32
#